data_9f9e7d8c32aac43690568d73dbcc5bae
#
_entry.id   9f9e7d8c32aac43690568d73dbcc5bae
#
_cell.length_a   1.000
_cell.length_b   1.000
_cell.length_c   1.000
_cell.angle_alpha   90.00
_cell.angle_beta   90.00
_cell.angle_gamma   90.00
#
_symmetry.space_group_name_H-M   'P 1'
#
loop_
_entity.id
_entity.type
_entity.pdbx_description
1 polymer ?
#
loop_
_entity_poly.entity_id
_entity_poly.type
_entity_poly.pdbx_seq_one_letter_code
_entity_poly.pdbx_strand_id
1 'polypeptide(L)'
;EFGRAGKAGKILRTSLRALLLNSADGRMVSRLTQAMVKVIQADLTSLRGLRNVIDGEAELLAGFEFNIRGKLGTSLFAPFVGAIDRVSGDITVDIDPFVPANMIAAPSGTTHFKIISAGTEIDFETETFVEAHSETAILPWDAVATVAINQVNNVTPNSTKPLFLALGVEFYQEVN
;
A
#
# COMPACT_ATOMS: atom_id res chain seq x y z
N GLU A 1 -2.98 -5.78 24.01
CA GLU A 1 -3.17 -4.94 22.82
C GLU A 1 -1.89 -4.85 21.96
N PHE A 2 -0.74 -4.51 22.54
CA PHE A 2 0.52 -4.36 21.79
C PHE A 2 0.93 -5.64 21.03
N GLY A 3 0.82 -6.81 21.64
CA GLY A 3 1.10 -8.09 20.98
C GLY A 3 0.17 -8.36 19.79
N ARG A 4 -1.12 -8.02 19.91
CA ARG A 4 -2.07 -8.10 18.79
C ARG A 4 -1.74 -7.12 17.66
N ALA A 5 -1.34 -5.91 18.02
CA ALA A 5 -0.90 -4.92 17.05
C ALA A 5 0.34 -5.40 16.26
N GLY A 6 1.30 -6.02 16.94
CA GLY A 6 2.47 -6.62 16.31
C GLY A 6 2.10 -7.74 15.33
N LYS A 7 1.19 -8.63 15.70
CA LYS A 7 0.67 -9.69 14.83
C LYS A 7 -0.09 -9.13 13.63
N ALA A 8 -0.99 -8.17 13.87
CA ALA A 8 -1.74 -7.51 12.79
C ALA A 8 -0.81 -6.80 11.81
N GLY A 9 0.18 -6.06 12.29
CA GLY A 9 1.18 -5.43 11.44
C GLY A 9 2.02 -6.44 10.66
N LYS A 10 2.33 -7.60 11.26
CA LYS A 10 3.05 -8.67 10.57
C LYS A 10 2.26 -9.23 9.41
N ILE A 11 0.98 -9.55 9.59
CA ILE A 11 0.17 -10.13 8.51
C ILE A 11 -0.06 -9.10 7.39
N LEU A 12 -0.31 -7.84 7.69
CA LEU A 12 -0.42 -6.79 6.68
C LEU A 12 0.87 -6.67 5.85
N ARG A 13 2.03 -6.62 6.49
CA ARG A 13 3.33 -6.58 5.79
C ARG A 13 3.55 -7.81 4.93
N THR A 14 3.18 -8.99 5.42
CA THR A 14 3.34 -10.24 4.68
C THR A 14 2.46 -10.23 3.44
N SER A 15 1.22 -9.75 3.54
CA SER A 15 0.31 -9.65 2.41
C SER A 15 0.76 -8.64 1.34
N LEU A 16 1.51 -7.62 1.73
CA LEU A 16 2.05 -6.59 0.84
C LEU A 16 3.51 -6.80 0.45
N ARG A 17 4.04 -8.01 0.65
CA ARG A 17 5.47 -8.30 0.47
C ARG A 17 5.99 -7.93 -0.92
N ALA A 18 5.22 -8.19 -1.98
CA ALA A 18 5.64 -7.87 -3.35
C ALA A 18 5.93 -6.38 -3.54
N LEU A 19 5.12 -5.51 -2.92
CA LEU A 19 5.30 -4.06 -2.96
C LEU A 19 6.42 -3.60 -2.01
N LEU A 20 6.54 -4.21 -0.83
CA LEU A 20 7.44 -3.76 0.22
C LEU A 20 8.89 -4.21 0.07
N LEU A 21 9.15 -5.18 -0.79
CA LEU A 21 10.46 -5.84 -0.91
C LEU A 21 11.63 -4.85 -1.09
N ASN A 22 11.41 -3.80 -1.87
CA ASN A 22 12.42 -2.79 -2.18
C ASN A 22 12.05 -1.37 -1.68
N SER A 23 10.97 -1.23 -0.93
CA SER A 23 10.36 0.08 -0.65
C SER A 23 10.28 0.44 0.82
N ALA A 24 10.45 -0.52 1.74
CA ALA A 24 10.31 -0.27 3.17
C ALA A 24 11.58 0.29 3.81
N ASP A 25 11.42 1.20 4.76
CA ASP A 25 12.53 1.67 5.60
C ASP A 25 12.76 0.79 6.84
N GLY A 26 13.93 0.91 7.46
CA GLY A 26 14.33 0.10 8.60
C GLY A 26 13.50 0.30 9.88
N ARG A 27 12.69 1.35 9.97
CA ARG A 27 11.80 1.64 11.12
C ARG A 27 10.32 1.40 10.80
N MET A 28 10.01 0.96 9.60
CA MET A 28 8.63 0.75 9.14
C MET A 28 7.87 -0.18 10.09
N VAL A 29 8.47 -1.28 10.54
CA VAL A 29 7.82 -2.24 11.44
C VAL A 29 7.35 -1.58 12.73
N SER A 30 8.21 -0.78 13.37
CA SER A 30 7.86 -0.08 14.62
C SER A 30 6.73 0.94 14.40
N ARG A 31 6.79 1.70 13.31
CA ARG A 31 5.76 2.69 12.96
C ARG A 31 4.42 2.02 12.65
N LEU A 32 4.44 0.91 11.92
CA LEU A 32 3.22 0.16 11.62
C LEU A 32 2.62 -0.45 12.88
N THR A 33 3.44 -0.99 13.77
CA THR A 33 2.94 -1.51 15.06
C THR A 33 2.28 -0.40 15.89
N GLN A 34 2.86 0.80 15.92
CA GLN A 34 2.24 1.96 16.60
C GLN A 34 0.91 2.37 15.95
N ALA A 35 0.84 2.35 14.61
CA ALA A 35 -0.40 2.63 13.89
C ALA A 35 -1.47 1.57 14.20
N MET A 36 -1.11 0.29 14.22
CA MET A 36 -2.01 -0.81 14.59
C MET A 36 -2.49 -0.72 16.04
N VAL A 37 -1.67 -0.22 16.96
CA VAL A 37 -2.12 0.05 18.34
C VAL A 37 -3.25 1.05 18.34
N LYS A 38 -3.17 2.12 17.55
CA LYS A 38 -4.25 3.12 17.44
C LYS A 38 -5.52 2.51 16.87
N VAL A 39 -5.39 1.67 15.82
CA VAL A 39 -6.53 0.92 15.25
C VAL A 39 -7.23 0.10 16.32
N ILE A 40 -6.47 -0.69 17.08
CA ILE A 40 -7.00 -1.53 18.17
C ILE A 40 -7.64 -0.70 19.28
N GLN A 41 -7.02 0.42 19.64
CA GLN A 41 -7.55 1.31 20.70
C GLN A 41 -8.87 1.98 20.32
N ALA A 42 -9.16 2.08 19.04
CA ALA A 42 -10.44 2.58 18.53
C ALA A 42 -11.59 1.58 18.67
N ASP A 43 -11.31 0.33 19.02
CA ASP A 43 -12.34 -0.65 19.41
C ASP A 43 -13.04 -0.19 20.70
N LEU A 44 -14.28 0.25 20.56
CA LEU A 44 -15.14 0.72 21.64
C LEU A 44 -16.06 -0.39 22.18
N THR A 45 -16.05 -1.55 21.56
CA THR A 45 -16.95 -2.68 21.91
C THR A 45 -16.32 -3.64 22.91
N SER A 46 -15.01 -3.79 22.87
CA SER A 46 -14.26 -4.72 23.72
C SER A 46 -13.68 -4.04 24.95
N LEU A 47 -13.57 -4.79 26.05
CA LEU A 47 -12.88 -4.32 27.24
C LEU A 47 -11.38 -4.11 26.97
N ARG A 48 -10.77 -3.18 27.73
CA ARG A 48 -9.33 -2.96 27.67
C ARG A 48 -8.57 -4.27 27.85
N GLY A 49 -7.61 -4.53 26.95
CA GLY A 49 -6.84 -5.78 26.90
C GLY A 49 -7.46 -6.85 25.98
N LEU A 50 -8.75 -6.77 25.67
CA LEU A 50 -9.43 -7.63 24.70
C LEU A 50 -9.63 -6.97 23.33
N ARG A 51 -9.39 -5.68 23.23
CA ARG A 51 -9.51 -4.90 21.99
C ARG A 51 -8.70 -5.52 20.86
N ASN A 52 -9.24 -5.44 19.66
CA ASN A 52 -8.71 -6.11 18.47
C ASN A 52 -8.85 -5.22 17.22
N VAL A 53 -8.27 -5.66 16.09
CA VAL A 53 -8.32 -4.91 14.83
C VAL A 53 -9.68 -5.02 14.15
N ILE A 54 -10.40 -6.11 14.37
CA ILE A 54 -11.68 -6.41 13.69
C ILE A 54 -12.74 -5.40 14.14
N ASP A 55 -12.80 -5.12 15.42
CA ASP A 55 -13.72 -4.15 16.02
C ASP A 55 -13.10 -2.74 16.11
N GLY A 56 -11.88 -2.56 15.62
CA GLY A 56 -11.17 -1.30 15.56
C GLY A 56 -11.44 -0.52 14.27
N GLU A 57 -10.67 0.54 14.07
CA GLU A 57 -10.81 1.44 12.91
C GLU A 57 -9.61 1.28 11.97
N ALA A 58 -9.70 0.31 11.02
CA ALA A 58 -8.63 0.06 10.05
C ALA A 58 -8.35 1.27 9.13
N GLU A 59 -9.33 2.15 8.94
CA GLU A 59 -9.20 3.39 8.17
C GLU A 59 -8.16 4.36 8.74
N LEU A 60 -7.79 4.22 10.01
CA LEU A 60 -6.69 4.98 10.62
C LEU A 60 -5.32 4.66 10.00
N LEU A 61 -5.22 3.59 9.20
CA LEU A 61 -4.03 3.27 8.42
C LEU A 61 -3.96 4.03 7.09
N ALA A 62 -5.02 4.71 6.67
CA ALA A 62 -5.01 5.48 5.43
C ALA A 62 -3.87 6.50 5.45
N GLY A 63 -3.10 6.55 4.36
CA GLY A 63 -1.93 7.42 4.25
C GLY A 63 -0.69 6.92 5.00
N PHE A 64 -0.66 5.69 5.50
CA PHE A 64 0.53 5.14 6.13
C PHE A 64 1.67 5.02 5.11
N GLU A 65 2.82 5.60 5.45
CA GLU A 65 4.03 5.58 4.61
C GLU A 65 4.97 4.46 5.03
N PHE A 66 5.14 3.46 4.16
CA PHE A 66 6.05 2.34 4.40
C PHE A 66 7.53 2.75 4.31
N ASN A 67 7.82 3.84 3.59
CA ASN A 67 9.14 4.45 3.52
C ASN A 67 9.05 5.94 3.84
N ILE A 68 9.46 6.31 5.04
CA ILE A 68 9.41 7.71 5.48
C ILE A 68 10.42 8.62 4.76
N ARG A 69 11.46 8.03 4.15
CA ARG A 69 12.46 8.76 3.38
C ARG A 69 12.05 8.97 1.93
N GLY A 70 11.11 8.18 1.45
CA GLY A 70 10.56 8.25 0.09
C GLY A 70 9.04 8.17 0.15
N LYS A 71 8.40 9.16 0.78
CA LYS A 71 6.95 9.23 0.89
C LYS A 71 6.31 9.31 -0.48
N LEU A 72 5.20 8.62 -0.68
CA LEU A 72 4.49 8.62 -1.95
C LEU A 72 4.12 10.03 -2.39
N GLY A 73 3.56 10.84 -1.50
CA GLY A 73 3.14 12.21 -1.80
C GLY A 73 4.26 13.20 -2.13
N THR A 74 5.52 12.86 -1.81
CA THR A 74 6.70 13.64 -2.20
C THR A 74 7.49 13.02 -3.35
N SER A 75 7.04 11.90 -3.87
CA SER A 75 7.68 11.18 -4.98
C SER A 75 6.81 11.18 -6.23
N LEU A 76 5.52 10.92 -6.09
CA LEU A 76 4.56 10.88 -7.20
C LEU A 76 3.59 12.05 -7.08
N PHE A 77 3.70 13.02 -8.00
CA PHE A 77 2.82 14.19 -8.06
C PHE A 77 1.69 14.04 -9.07
N ALA A 78 1.77 13.05 -9.97
CA ALA A 78 0.68 12.73 -10.88
C ALA A 78 -0.57 12.36 -10.06
N PRO A 79 -1.72 12.99 -10.30
CA PRO A 79 -2.96 12.64 -9.63
C PRO A 79 -3.32 11.18 -9.92
N PHE A 80 -3.78 10.48 -8.89
CA PHE A 80 -4.27 9.11 -9.03
C PHE A 80 -5.58 8.93 -8.29
N VAL A 81 -6.37 7.98 -8.73
CA VAL A 81 -7.62 7.57 -8.08
C VAL A 81 -7.47 6.13 -7.62
N GLY A 82 -7.54 5.92 -6.31
CA GLY A 82 -7.66 4.59 -5.72
C GLY A 82 -9.11 4.29 -5.39
N ALA A 83 -9.58 3.09 -5.70
CA ALA A 83 -10.94 2.65 -5.40
C ALA A 83 -10.98 1.20 -4.91
N ILE A 84 -11.94 0.91 -4.06
CA ILE A 84 -12.24 -0.44 -3.57
C ILE A 84 -13.71 -0.72 -3.84
N ASP A 85 -13.98 -1.70 -4.70
CA ASP A 85 -15.33 -2.23 -4.93
C ASP A 85 -15.47 -3.59 -4.23
N ARG A 86 -16.19 -3.61 -3.12
CA ARG A 86 -16.42 -4.83 -2.35
C ARG A 86 -17.27 -5.86 -3.10
N VAL A 87 -18.15 -5.40 -3.98
CA VAL A 87 -19.05 -6.31 -4.69
C VAL A 87 -18.29 -7.15 -5.70
N SER A 88 -17.47 -6.51 -6.52
CA SER A 88 -16.60 -7.23 -7.48
C SER A 88 -15.34 -7.81 -6.85
N GLY A 89 -14.84 -7.22 -5.77
CA GLY A 89 -13.54 -7.51 -5.18
C GLY A 89 -12.40 -6.76 -5.86
N ASP A 90 -12.70 -5.77 -6.71
CA ASP A 90 -11.69 -5.01 -7.43
C ASP A 90 -11.13 -3.88 -6.56
N ILE A 91 -9.82 -3.86 -6.43
CA ILE A 91 -9.06 -2.80 -5.77
C ILE A 91 -8.20 -2.17 -6.85
N THR A 92 -8.51 -0.92 -7.24
CA THR A 92 -7.99 -0.30 -8.46
C THR A 92 -7.17 0.94 -8.18
N VAL A 93 -6.24 1.21 -9.09
CA VAL A 93 -5.51 2.49 -9.19
C VAL A 93 -5.56 2.95 -10.64
N ASP A 94 -6.03 4.16 -10.85
CA ASP A 94 -6.09 4.81 -12.16
C ASP A 94 -5.25 6.10 -12.14
N ILE A 95 -4.37 6.24 -13.10
CA ILE A 95 -3.51 7.42 -13.29
C ILE A 95 -3.62 7.85 -14.74
N ASP A 96 -4.03 9.09 -14.97
CA ASP A 96 -4.04 9.68 -16.31
C ASP A 96 -2.63 9.80 -16.88
N PRO A 97 -2.46 9.91 -18.22
CA PRO A 97 -1.15 10.15 -18.82
C PRO A 97 -0.43 11.33 -18.19
N PHE A 98 0.85 11.17 -17.88
CA PHE A 98 1.66 12.22 -17.25
C PHE A 98 3.10 12.19 -17.79
N VAL A 99 3.80 13.31 -17.65
CA VAL A 99 5.22 13.44 -18.01
C VAL A 99 6.07 13.09 -16.79
N PRO A 100 6.82 11.99 -16.80
CA PRO A 100 7.55 11.52 -15.61
C PRO A 100 8.53 12.55 -15.06
N ALA A 101 9.31 13.22 -15.91
CA ALA A 101 10.27 14.23 -15.48
C ALA A 101 9.64 15.39 -14.69
N ASN A 102 8.34 15.68 -14.91
CA ASN A 102 7.62 16.74 -14.22
C ASN A 102 6.86 16.26 -12.98
N MET A 103 6.45 14.99 -12.96
CA MET A 103 5.49 14.46 -11.99
C MET A 103 6.07 13.40 -11.05
N ILE A 104 7.33 13.02 -11.23
CA ILE A 104 8.02 12.08 -10.34
C ILE A 104 9.33 12.72 -9.88
N ALA A 105 9.44 12.92 -8.56
CA ALA A 105 10.69 13.29 -7.92
C ALA A 105 11.53 12.02 -7.69
N ALA A 106 12.49 11.79 -8.56
CA ALA A 106 13.33 10.61 -8.55
C ALA A 106 14.67 10.85 -7.85
N PRO A 107 15.26 9.83 -7.21
CA PRO A 107 16.62 9.90 -6.69
C PRO A 107 17.64 10.21 -7.80
N SER A 108 18.78 10.81 -7.43
CA SER A 108 19.87 11.07 -8.37
C SER A 108 20.33 9.79 -9.07
N GLY A 109 20.53 9.84 -10.38
CA GLY A 109 20.95 8.70 -11.19
C GLY A 109 19.80 7.83 -11.70
N THR A 110 18.56 8.13 -11.37
CA THR A 110 17.40 7.41 -11.90
C THR A 110 17.28 7.60 -13.40
N THR A 111 17.11 6.50 -14.11
CA THR A 111 16.84 6.48 -15.55
C THR A 111 15.45 5.94 -15.88
N HIS A 112 14.92 5.07 -15.03
CA HIS A 112 13.65 4.38 -15.22
C HIS A 112 12.90 4.26 -13.90
N PHE A 113 11.61 3.97 -13.99
CA PHE A 113 10.75 3.70 -12.85
C PHE A 113 9.66 2.69 -13.20
N LYS A 114 9.01 2.14 -12.20
CA LYS A 114 7.72 1.47 -12.37
C LYS A 114 6.78 1.83 -11.24
N ILE A 115 5.48 1.75 -11.52
CA ILE A 115 4.42 1.92 -10.54
C ILE A 115 3.85 0.56 -10.21
N ILE A 116 3.77 0.26 -8.92
CA ILE A 116 3.24 -0.99 -8.40
C ILE A 116 2.11 -0.69 -7.42
N SER A 117 1.02 -1.42 -7.52
CA SER A 117 -0.06 -1.42 -6.54
C SER A 117 -0.34 -2.83 -6.05
N ALA A 118 -0.86 -2.93 -4.84
CA ALA A 118 -1.29 -4.18 -4.26
C ALA A 118 -2.63 -3.98 -3.54
N GLY A 119 -3.53 -4.93 -3.74
CA GLY A 119 -4.77 -5.05 -2.99
C GLY A 119 -4.71 -6.26 -2.08
N THR A 120 -5.15 -6.14 -0.85
CA THR A 120 -5.18 -7.26 0.08
C THR A 120 -6.44 -7.28 0.92
N GLU A 121 -6.95 -8.49 1.12
CA GLU A 121 -8.05 -8.82 2.01
C GLU A 121 -7.47 -9.61 3.19
N ILE A 122 -7.65 -9.14 4.40
CA ILE A 122 -7.04 -9.75 5.58
C ILE A 122 -8.09 -10.25 6.55
N ASP A 123 -7.97 -11.51 6.94
CA ASP A 123 -8.64 -12.08 8.08
C ASP A 123 -7.69 -12.04 9.28
N PHE A 124 -7.88 -11.03 10.14
CA PHE A 124 -7.05 -10.85 11.33
C PHE A 124 -7.34 -11.87 12.44
N GLU A 125 -8.47 -12.56 12.38
CA GLU A 125 -8.81 -13.61 13.35
C GLU A 125 -8.05 -14.90 13.06
N THR A 126 -8.10 -15.35 11.80
CA THR A 126 -7.41 -16.58 11.37
C THR A 126 -5.97 -16.33 10.92
N GLU A 127 -5.53 -15.07 10.87
CA GLU A 127 -4.21 -14.66 10.37
C GLU A 127 -3.95 -15.15 8.94
N THR A 128 -4.96 -15.04 8.06
CA THR A 128 -4.89 -15.38 6.64
C THR A 128 -5.19 -14.16 5.76
N PHE A 129 -4.80 -14.22 4.49
CA PHE A 129 -5.05 -13.13 3.55
C PHE A 129 -5.21 -13.64 2.11
N VAL A 130 -5.88 -12.81 1.29
CA VAL A 130 -5.88 -12.89 -0.17
C VAL A 130 -5.21 -11.64 -0.70
N GLU A 131 -4.28 -11.78 -1.61
CA GLU A 131 -3.49 -10.67 -2.16
C GLU A 131 -3.46 -10.74 -3.68
N ALA A 132 -3.50 -9.59 -4.32
CA ALA A 132 -3.19 -9.40 -5.73
C ALA A 132 -2.35 -8.13 -5.88
N HIS A 133 -1.44 -8.13 -6.83
CA HIS A 133 -0.67 -6.95 -7.17
C HIS A 133 -0.55 -6.78 -8.68
N SER A 134 -0.32 -5.53 -9.08
CA SER A 134 -0.16 -5.13 -10.47
C SER A 134 1.01 -4.16 -10.57
N GLU A 135 1.73 -4.21 -11.67
CA GLU A 135 2.84 -3.31 -11.91
C GLU A 135 2.90 -2.89 -13.38
N THR A 136 3.42 -1.70 -13.64
CA THR A 136 3.77 -1.29 -15.00
C THR A 136 4.98 -2.06 -15.50
N ALA A 137 5.25 -2.01 -16.81
CA ALA A 137 6.61 -2.24 -17.31
C ALA A 137 7.58 -1.23 -16.67
N ILE A 138 8.87 -1.48 -16.78
CA ILE A 138 9.90 -0.48 -16.45
C ILE A 138 9.80 0.62 -17.48
N LEU A 139 9.40 1.83 -17.06
CA LEU A 139 9.16 2.98 -17.92
C LEU A 139 10.33 3.96 -17.83
N PRO A 140 10.67 4.67 -18.92
CA PRO A 140 11.72 5.66 -18.87
C PRO A 140 11.29 6.88 -18.04
N TRP A 141 12.20 7.39 -17.23
CA TRP A 141 12.02 8.66 -16.52
C TRP A 141 12.53 9.80 -17.40
N ASP A 142 11.66 10.31 -18.25
CA ASP A 142 11.97 11.32 -19.27
C ASP A 142 10.84 12.35 -19.43
N ALA A 143 10.92 13.15 -20.48
CA ALA A 143 9.96 14.20 -20.80
C ALA A 143 8.84 13.74 -21.75
N VAL A 144 8.73 12.45 -22.05
CA VAL A 144 7.67 11.89 -22.88
C VAL A 144 6.52 11.43 -21.99
N ALA A 145 5.30 11.82 -22.35
CA ALA A 145 4.11 11.43 -21.56
C ALA A 145 3.90 9.91 -21.58
N THR A 146 3.52 9.37 -20.44
CA THR A 146 3.08 7.96 -20.34
C THR A 146 1.74 7.77 -21.05
N VAL A 147 1.36 6.52 -21.27
CA VAL A 147 -0.06 6.17 -21.47
C VAL A 147 -0.76 6.19 -20.11
N ALA A 148 -2.11 6.13 -20.11
CA ALA A 148 -2.87 5.94 -18.90
C ALA A 148 -2.46 4.62 -18.20
N ILE A 149 -2.39 4.65 -16.88
CA ILE A 149 -2.06 3.49 -16.05
C ILE A 149 -3.32 3.08 -15.30
N ASN A 150 -3.82 1.89 -15.60
CA ASN A 150 -5.01 1.32 -14.98
C ASN A 150 -4.62 -0.02 -14.38
N GLN A 151 -4.64 -0.12 -13.05
CA GLN A 151 -4.27 -1.33 -12.33
C GLN A 151 -5.47 -1.88 -11.57
N VAL A 152 -5.71 -3.18 -11.71
CA VAL A 152 -6.79 -3.89 -11.03
C VAL A 152 -6.19 -5.03 -10.21
N ASN A 153 -6.44 -5.00 -8.91
CA ASN A 153 -6.02 -6.04 -7.99
C ASN A 153 -7.29 -6.70 -7.44
N ASN A 154 -7.57 -7.92 -7.88
CA ASN A 154 -8.81 -8.60 -7.54
C ASN A 154 -8.63 -9.49 -6.31
N VAL A 155 -9.50 -9.31 -5.33
CA VAL A 155 -9.64 -10.14 -4.13
C VAL A 155 -11.03 -10.78 -4.10
N THR A 156 -11.45 -11.33 -2.97
CA THR A 156 -12.72 -12.05 -2.87
C THR A 156 -13.93 -11.11 -3.06
N PRO A 157 -14.81 -11.38 -4.03
CA PRO A 157 -16.07 -10.63 -4.17
C PRO A 157 -16.94 -10.73 -2.92
N ASN A 158 -17.62 -9.64 -2.60
CA ASN A 158 -18.51 -9.53 -1.44
C ASN A 158 -17.85 -9.83 -0.09
N SER A 159 -16.54 -9.63 0.03
CA SER A 159 -15.83 -9.82 1.29
C SER A 159 -16.30 -8.83 2.35
N THR A 160 -16.48 -9.32 3.58
CA THR A 160 -16.76 -8.51 4.76
C THR A 160 -15.50 -8.17 5.56
N LYS A 161 -14.35 -8.69 5.12
CA LYS A 161 -13.05 -8.49 5.79
C LYS A 161 -12.46 -7.14 5.46
N PRO A 162 -11.52 -6.62 6.26
CA PRO A 162 -10.74 -5.43 5.93
C PRO A 162 -10.02 -5.57 4.59
N LEU A 163 -10.17 -4.55 3.73
CA LEU A 163 -9.52 -4.45 2.44
C LEU A 163 -8.55 -3.26 2.45
N PHE A 164 -7.38 -3.46 1.86
CA PHE A 164 -6.34 -2.43 1.80
C PHE A 164 -5.82 -2.29 0.38
N LEU A 165 -5.56 -1.05 0.00
CA LEU A 165 -4.85 -0.67 -1.22
C LEU A 165 -3.51 -0.04 -0.83
N ALA A 166 -2.43 -0.51 -1.43
CA ALA A 166 -1.12 0.11 -1.33
C ALA A 166 -0.59 0.47 -2.72
N LEU A 167 0.10 1.60 -2.82
CA LEU A 167 0.67 2.13 -4.05
C LEU A 167 2.13 2.51 -3.80
N GLY A 168 3.00 2.21 -4.75
CA GLY A 168 4.41 2.55 -4.68
C GLY A 168 5.04 2.84 -6.03
N VAL A 169 6.20 3.48 -5.97
CA VAL A 169 7.07 3.74 -7.12
C VAL A 169 8.42 3.10 -6.84
N GLU A 170 8.93 2.32 -7.77
CA GLU A 170 10.29 1.79 -7.74
C GLU A 170 11.15 2.50 -8.78
N PHE A 171 12.40 2.80 -8.41
CA PHE A 171 13.34 3.51 -9.25
C PHE A 171 14.47 2.59 -9.70
N TYR A 172 14.91 2.79 -10.94
CA TYR A 172 15.96 2.01 -11.58
C TYR A 172 16.99 2.91 -12.22
N GLN A 173 18.21 2.42 -12.26
CA GLN A 173 19.30 3.01 -13.04
C GLN A 173 19.79 2.01 -14.08
N GLU A 174 19.75 2.40 -15.35
CA GLU A 174 20.41 1.62 -16.40
C GLU A 174 21.92 1.85 -16.29
N VAL A 175 22.66 0.75 -16.22
CA VAL A 175 24.12 0.75 -16.15
C VAL A 175 24.64 0.09 -17.44
N ASN A 176 25.47 0.82 -18.21
CA ASN A 176 26.12 0.34 -19.42
C ASN A 176 27.33 -0.54 -19.10
#